data_1f13596e1e5d834cc3aff32d733efe89
#
_entry.id   1f13596e1e5d834cc3aff32d733efe89
#
_cell.length_a   1.000
_cell.length_b   1.000
_cell.length_c   1.000
_cell.angle_alpha   90.00
_cell.angle_beta   90.00
_cell.angle_gamma   90.00
#
_symmetry.space_group_name_H-M   'P 1'
#
loop_
_entity.id
_entity.type
_entity.pdbx_description
1 polymer ?
#
loop_
_entity_poly.entity_id
_entity_poly.type
_entity_poly.pdbx_seq_one_letter_code
_entity_poly.pdbx_strand_id
1 'polypeptide(L)'
;LSGGVDSAVAAYLLKKQGYEVIGVFMRNWDSQLNNDILGNPTNDNDICPQEQDYNDAKAVAKCLGIEIKRVDFIKEYWDNVFTYFLDEYRKGRTPNPDILCNKHIKFKAFLNYAKTLNADYIATGHYARVVHSENKDSIMLKGIDNNKDQTYFLCQLNQQQLQNSLFPL
;
A
#
# COMPACT_ATOMS: atom_id res chain seq x y z
N LEU A 1 -2.89 -6.21 2.42
CA LEU A 1 -1.84 -7.21 2.68
C LEU A 1 -0.95 -7.33 1.45
N SER A 2 0.37 -7.19 1.63
CA SER A 2 1.36 -7.22 0.52
C SER A 2 2.16 -8.53 0.47
N GLY A 3 1.91 -9.46 1.38
CA GLY A 3 2.78 -10.63 1.61
C GLY A 3 3.92 -10.35 2.61
N GLY A 4 4.28 -9.08 2.83
CA GLY A 4 5.35 -8.69 3.76
C GLY A 4 4.89 -8.59 5.22
N VAL A 5 5.89 -8.63 6.13
CA VAL A 5 5.70 -8.66 7.60
C VAL A 5 4.96 -7.43 8.11
N ASP A 6 5.31 -6.22 7.67
CA ASP A 6 4.71 -4.98 8.20
C ASP A 6 3.20 -4.94 7.99
N SER A 7 2.72 -5.31 6.79
CA SER A 7 1.29 -5.37 6.50
C SER A 7 0.57 -6.48 7.28
N ALA A 8 1.24 -7.59 7.53
CA ALA A 8 0.70 -8.70 8.34
C ALA A 8 0.55 -8.28 9.80
N VAL A 9 1.56 -7.63 10.38
CA VAL A 9 1.53 -7.12 11.76
C VAL A 9 0.48 -6.03 11.91
N ALA A 10 0.36 -5.12 10.93
CA ALA A 10 -0.69 -4.10 10.94
C ALA A 10 -2.10 -4.72 11.02
N ALA A 11 -2.37 -5.74 10.18
CA ALA A 11 -3.65 -6.45 10.21
C ALA A 11 -3.89 -7.18 11.54
N TYR A 12 -2.86 -7.83 12.08
CA TYR A 12 -2.92 -8.49 13.40
C TYR A 12 -3.26 -7.51 14.52
N LEU A 13 -2.58 -6.36 14.56
CA LEU A 13 -2.79 -5.35 15.60
C LEU A 13 -4.22 -4.77 15.56
N LEU A 14 -4.74 -4.49 14.37
CA LEU A 14 -6.11 -4.00 14.21
C LEU A 14 -7.13 -5.05 14.66
N LYS A 15 -6.94 -6.31 14.27
CA LYS A 15 -7.81 -7.39 14.73
C LYS A 15 -7.78 -7.55 16.25
N LYS A 16 -6.58 -7.44 16.87
CA LYS A 16 -6.42 -7.47 18.33
C LYS A 16 -7.10 -6.28 19.03
N GLN A 17 -7.21 -5.14 18.37
CA GLN A 17 -7.93 -3.97 18.85
C GLN A 17 -9.46 -4.06 18.65
N GLY A 18 -9.96 -5.13 18.05
CA GLY A 18 -11.39 -5.38 17.86
C GLY A 18 -11.98 -4.84 16.55
N TYR A 19 -11.15 -4.40 15.62
CA TYR A 19 -11.62 -4.04 14.27
C TYR A 19 -12.01 -5.28 13.47
N GLU A 20 -13.07 -5.15 12.66
CA GLU A 20 -13.34 -6.07 11.57
C GLU A 20 -12.35 -5.77 10.44
N VAL A 21 -11.51 -6.74 10.07
CA VAL A 21 -10.41 -6.53 9.14
C VAL A 21 -10.61 -7.37 7.88
N ILE A 22 -10.56 -6.71 6.72
CA ILE A 22 -10.51 -7.32 5.40
C ILE A 22 -9.12 -7.07 4.82
N GLY A 23 -8.40 -8.13 4.48
CA GLY A 23 -7.14 -8.02 3.75
C GLY A 23 -7.39 -7.68 2.28
N VAL A 24 -6.64 -6.73 1.73
CA VAL A 24 -6.68 -6.45 0.29
C VAL A 24 -5.26 -6.52 -0.27
N PHE A 25 -5.08 -7.34 -1.29
CA PHE A 25 -3.85 -7.41 -2.08
C PHE A 25 -4.02 -6.54 -3.33
N MET A 26 -3.12 -5.59 -3.53
CA MET A 26 -3.13 -4.68 -4.68
C MET A 26 -2.10 -5.14 -5.70
N ARG A 27 -2.56 -5.43 -6.92
CA ARG A 27 -1.69 -5.69 -8.06
C ARG A 27 -1.48 -4.38 -8.83
N ASN A 28 -0.26 -3.85 -8.78
CA ASN A 28 0.07 -2.55 -9.39
C ASN A 28 0.94 -2.69 -10.65
N TRP A 29 1.47 -3.87 -10.93
CA TRP A 29 2.36 -4.14 -12.05
C TRP A 29 2.03 -5.47 -12.71
N ASP A 30 2.24 -5.56 -14.01
CA ASP A 30 2.15 -6.81 -14.75
C ASP A 30 3.44 -7.02 -15.54
N SER A 31 4.27 -7.94 -15.08
CA SER A 31 5.57 -8.24 -15.69
C SER A 31 5.43 -8.77 -17.12
N GLN A 32 4.36 -9.53 -17.39
CA GLN A 32 4.13 -10.13 -18.71
C GLN A 32 3.70 -9.08 -19.75
N LEU A 33 2.75 -8.21 -19.37
CA LEU A 33 2.28 -7.12 -20.24
C LEU A 33 3.39 -6.09 -20.52
N ASN A 34 4.31 -5.90 -19.57
CA ASN A 34 5.39 -4.93 -19.68
C ASN A 34 6.70 -5.53 -20.24
N ASN A 35 6.70 -6.80 -20.66
CA ASN A 35 7.90 -7.51 -21.11
C ASN A 35 9.08 -7.44 -20.13
N ASP A 36 8.77 -7.41 -18.83
CA ASP A 36 9.73 -7.26 -17.73
C ASP A 36 10.26 -8.62 -17.24
N ILE A 37 10.12 -9.66 -18.08
CA ILE A 37 10.54 -11.03 -17.77
C ILE A 37 12.05 -11.11 -17.56
N LEU A 38 12.80 -10.22 -18.18
CA LEU A 38 14.27 -10.16 -18.08
C LEU A 38 14.77 -9.30 -16.90
N GLY A 39 13.90 -8.55 -16.25
CA GLY A 39 14.26 -7.67 -15.12
C GLY A 39 14.59 -8.42 -13.83
N ASN A 40 14.32 -9.71 -13.76
CA ASN A 40 14.59 -10.53 -12.58
C ASN A 40 15.20 -11.89 -12.94
N PRO A 41 16.46 -11.91 -13.43
CA PRO A 41 17.13 -13.12 -13.92
C PRO A 41 17.44 -14.17 -12.84
N THR A 42 17.15 -13.87 -11.58
CA THR A 42 17.39 -14.79 -10.44
C THR A 42 16.18 -15.65 -10.07
N ASN A 43 15.01 -15.43 -10.69
CA ASN A 43 13.85 -16.27 -10.45
C ASN A 43 13.78 -17.43 -11.45
N ASP A 44 14.45 -18.54 -11.12
CA ASP A 44 14.27 -19.84 -11.78
C ASP A 44 12.84 -20.44 -11.55
N ASN A 45 11.92 -19.67 -10.99
CA ASN A 45 10.56 -20.07 -10.73
C ASN A 45 9.63 -19.57 -11.83
N ASP A 46 8.83 -20.46 -12.40
CA ASP A 46 7.75 -20.17 -13.36
C ASP A 46 6.63 -19.26 -12.77
N ILE A 47 6.71 -18.92 -11.49
CA ILE A 47 5.71 -18.12 -10.78
C ILE A 47 6.18 -16.66 -10.75
N CYS A 48 5.35 -15.76 -11.28
CA CYS A 48 5.58 -14.32 -11.18
C CYS A 48 5.74 -13.91 -9.69
N PRO A 49 6.74 -13.08 -9.33
CA PRO A 49 6.96 -12.64 -7.94
C PRO A 49 5.69 -12.11 -7.25
N GLN A 50 4.84 -11.39 -7.97
CA GLN A 50 3.56 -10.90 -7.43
C GLN A 50 2.55 -12.00 -7.11
N GLU A 51 2.57 -13.12 -7.81
CA GLU A 51 1.73 -14.27 -7.46
C GLU A 51 2.27 -14.97 -6.20
N GLN A 52 3.59 -14.98 -6.00
CA GLN A 52 4.18 -15.45 -4.75
C GLN A 52 3.76 -14.55 -3.59
N ASP A 53 3.89 -13.23 -3.73
CA ASP A 53 3.46 -12.24 -2.72
C ASP A 53 1.97 -12.39 -2.39
N TYR A 54 1.13 -12.66 -3.40
CA TYR A 54 -0.29 -12.92 -3.17
C TYR A 54 -0.54 -14.23 -2.43
N ASN A 55 0.23 -15.28 -2.71
CA ASN A 55 0.14 -16.55 -1.97
C ASN A 55 0.54 -16.36 -0.51
N ASP A 56 1.58 -15.58 -0.23
CA ASP A 56 2.01 -15.24 1.12
C ASP A 56 0.94 -14.40 1.84
N ALA A 57 0.34 -13.42 1.15
CA ALA A 57 -0.77 -12.64 1.70
C ALA A 57 -2.00 -13.52 2.03
N LYS A 58 -2.30 -14.53 1.20
CA LYS A 58 -3.37 -15.53 1.49
C LYS A 58 -3.04 -16.36 2.72
N ALA A 59 -1.79 -16.78 2.86
CA ALA A 59 -1.36 -17.56 4.03
C ALA A 59 -1.50 -16.73 5.33
N VAL A 60 -1.09 -15.45 5.30
CA VAL A 60 -1.29 -14.51 6.42
C VAL A 60 -2.78 -14.34 6.73
N ALA A 61 -3.61 -14.08 5.72
CA ALA A 61 -5.05 -13.90 5.92
C ALA A 61 -5.70 -15.14 6.55
N LYS A 62 -5.32 -16.35 6.09
CA LYS A 62 -5.75 -17.63 6.67
C LYS A 62 -5.32 -17.76 8.12
N CYS A 63 -4.07 -17.43 8.44
CA CYS A 63 -3.55 -17.49 9.81
C CYS A 63 -4.29 -16.53 10.74
N LEU A 64 -4.61 -15.34 10.27
CA LEU A 64 -5.35 -14.32 11.01
C LEU A 64 -6.86 -14.60 11.05
N GLY A 65 -7.39 -15.52 10.23
CA GLY A 65 -8.83 -15.76 10.09
C GLY A 65 -9.56 -14.51 9.61
N ILE A 66 -9.04 -13.86 8.57
CA ILE A 66 -9.65 -12.71 7.91
C ILE A 66 -9.91 -13.01 6.43
N GLU A 67 -10.91 -12.35 5.85
CA GLU A 67 -11.14 -12.37 4.41
C GLU A 67 -9.99 -11.69 3.68
N ILE A 68 -9.64 -12.17 2.47
CA ILE A 68 -8.70 -11.49 1.57
C ILE A 68 -9.35 -11.28 0.20
N LYS A 69 -9.21 -10.07 -0.31
CA LYS A 69 -9.60 -9.68 -1.67
C LYS A 69 -8.36 -9.31 -2.48
N ARG A 70 -8.48 -9.42 -3.81
CA ARG A 70 -7.45 -8.96 -4.76
C ARG A 70 -8.05 -7.88 -5.63
N VAL A 71 -7.29 -6.81 -5.88
CA VAL A 71 -7.68 -5.72 -6.76
C VAL A 71 -6.52 -5.32 -7.67
N ASP A 72 -6.83 -5.00 -8.93
CA ASP A 72 -5.85 -4.56 -9.92
C ASP A 72 -5.91 -3.04 -10.07
N PHE A 73 -4.75 -2.39 -9.87
CA PHE A 73 -4.53 -0.97 -10.11
C PHE A 73 -3.41 -0.73 -11.13
N ILE A 74 -3.20 -1.71 -12.04
CA ILE A 74 -2.13 -1.66 -13.05
C ILE A 74 -2.25 -0.41 -13.92
N LYS A 75 -3.48 -0.11 -14.40
CA LYS A 75 -3.73 1.07 -15.22
C LYS A 75 -3.49 2.37 -14.46
N GLU A 76 -4.04 2.47 -13.25
CA GLU A 76 -3.87 3.64 -12.38
C GLU A 76 -2.42 3.89 -12.03
N TYR A 77 -1.64 2.83 -11.76
CA TYR A 77 -0.21 2.91 -11.48
C TYR A 77 0.56 3.39 -12.71
N TRP A 78 0.28 2.81 -13.88
CA TRP A 78 0.91 3.23 -15.12
C TRP A 78 0.67 4.72 -15.41
N ASP A 79 -0.60 5.14 -15.38
CA ASP A 79 -0.99 6.49 -15.76
C ASP A 79 -0.50 7.56 -14.76
N ASN A 80 -0.49 7.27 -13.45
CA ASN A 80 -0.24 8.30 -12.43
C ASN A 80 1.15 8.21 -11.77
N VAL A 81 1.85 7.09 -11.92
CA VAL A 81 3.15 6.88 -11.27
C VAL A 81 4.24 6.64 -12.31
N PHE A 82 4.09 5.58 -13.12
CA PHE A 82 5.16 5.10 -13.98
C PHE A 82 5.44 6.04 -15.16
N THR A 83 4.42 6.60 -15.79
CA THR A 83 4.59 7.58 -16.88
C THR A 83 5.37 8.80 -16.39
N TYR A 84 5.02 9.35 -15.22
CA TYR A 84 5.76 10.46 -14.62
C TYR A 84 7.20 10.08 -14.30
N PHE A 85 7.42 8.89 -13.74
CA PHE A 85 8.75 8.36 -13.45
C PHE A 85 9.63 8.34 -14.70
N LEU A 86 9.13 7.81 -15.83
CA LEU A 86 9.85 7.78 -17.10
C LEU A 86 10.16 9.20 -17.64
N ASP A 87 9.20 10.11 -17.54
CA ASP A 87 9.38 11.48 -18.03
C ASP A 87 10.44 12.27 -17.25
N GLU A 88 10.50 12.06 -15.93
CA GLU A 88 11.54 12.69 -15.10
C GLU A 88 12.92 12.06 -15.37
N TYR A 89 12.99 10.76 -15.57
CA TYR A 89 14.24 10.08 -15.98
C TYR A 89 14.75 10.61 -17.33
N ARG A 90 13.88 10.81 -18.32
CA ARG A 90 14.24 11.39 -19.62
C ARG A 90 14.79 12.81 -19.50
N LYS A 91 14.41 13.55 -18.46
CA LYS A 91 14.91 14.89 -18.14
C LYS A 91 16.19 14.86 -17.27
N GLY A 92 16.75 13.69 -17.00
CA GLY A 92 17.94 13.52 -16.16
C GLY A 92 17.69 13.73 -14.67
N ARG A 93 16.43 13.59 -14.19
CA ARG A 93 16.06 13.71 -12.79
C ARG A 93 15.81 12.33 -12.17
N THR A 94 15.95 12.24 -10.85
CA THR A 94 15.64 11.03 -10.10
C THR A 94 14.32 11.22 -9.33
N PRO A 95 13.18 10.78 -9.87
CA PRO A 95 11.89 10.89 -9.20
C PRO A 95 11.76 9.87 -8.07
N ASN A 96 10.85 10.13 -7.13
CA ASN A 96 10.46 9.16 -6.12
C ASN A 96 9.07 8.60 -6.44
N PRO A 97 8.97 7.39 -7.04
CA PRO A 97 7.69 6.77 -7.40
C PRO A 97 6.86 6.38 -6.18
N ASP A 98 7.48 6.14 -5.01
CA ASP A 98 6.75 5.72 -3.80
C ASP A 98 5.83 6.81 -3.27
N ILE A 99 6.25 8.08 -3.32
CA ILE A 99 5.42 9.23 -2.95
C ILE A 99 4.17 9.29 -3.84
N LEU A 100 4.33 9.10 -5.14
CA LEU A 100 3.22 9.11 -6.09
C LEU A 100 2.34 7.87 -5.95
N CYS A 101 2.93 6.70 -5.71
CA CYS A 101 2.19 5.47 -5.41
C CYS A 101 1.32 5.65 -4.16
N ASN A 102 1.87 6.21 -3.08
CA ASN A 102 1.09 6.51 -1.90
C ASN A 102 -0.06 7.47 -2.23
N LYS A 103 0.22 8.61 -2.88
CA LYS A 103 -0.77 9.63 -3.20
C LYS A 103 -1.92 9.12 -4.08
N HIS A 104 -1.58 8.42 -5.18
CA HIS A 104 -2.54 8.10 -6.24
C HIS A 104 -3.12 6.69 -6.15
N ILE A 105 -2.35 5.72 -5.64
CA ILE A 105 -2.76 4.32 -5.57
C ILE A 105 -3.22 3.97 -4.17
N LYS A 106 -2.32 3.94 -3.16
CA LYS A 106 -2.64 3.45 -1.82
C LYS A 106 -3.67 4.31 -1.09
N PHE A 107 -3.58 5.63 -1.19
CA PHE A 107 -4.47 6.53 -0.45
C PHE A 107 -5.52 7.24 -1.33
N LYS A 108 -5.65 6.86 -2.61
CA LYS A 108 -6.72 7.34 -3.49
C LYS A 108 -7.47 6.18 -4.14
N ALA A 109 -6.86 5.44 -5.06
CA ALA A 109 -7.54 4.34 -5.75
C ALA A 109 -8.00 3.27 -4.75
N PHE A 110 -7.12 2.85 -3.85
CA PHE A 110 -7.45 1.86 -2.81
C PHE A 110 -8.48 2.39 -1.80
N LEU A 111 -8.39 3.66 -1.37
CA LEU A 111 -9.41 4.25 -0.50
C LEU A 111 -10.80 4.24 -1.17
N ASN A 112 -10.87 4.57 -2.47
CA ASN A 112 -12.11 4.50 -3.22
C ASN A 112 -12.65 3.08 -3.32
N TYR A 113 -11.79 2.10 -3.55
CA TYR A 113 -12.16 0.69 -3.55
C TYR A 113 -12.65 0.23 -2.16
N ALA A 114 -11.97 0.61 -1.08
CA ALA A 114 -12.37 0.28 0.29
C ALA A 114 -13.78 0.81 0.63
N LYS A 115 -14.13 1.99 0.14
CA LYS A 115 -15.50 2.53 0.27
C LYS A 115 -16.55 1.66 -0.41
N THR A 116 -16.23 0.98 -1.51
CA THR A 116 -17.17 0.03 -2.16
C THR A 116 -17.38 -1.23 -1.32
N LEU A 117 -16.48 -1.50 -0.38
CA LEU A 117 -16.59 -2.58 0.60
C LEU A 117 -17.24 -2.11 1.93
N ASN A 118 -17.73 -0.87 2.00
CA ASN A 118 -18.25 -0.21 3.20
C ASN A 118 -17.24 -0.15 4.35
N ALA A 119 -15.95 -0.07 4.04
CA ALA A 119 -14.91 0.09 5.05
C ALA A 119 -14.82 1.56 5.52
N ASP A 120 -14.71 1.77 6.83
CA ASP A 120 -14.56 3.08 7.43
C ASP A 120 -13.15 3.64 7.23
N TYR A 121 -12.16 2.75 7.27
CA TYR A 121 -10.74 3.10 7.18
C TYR A 121 -9.99 2.18 6.23
N ILE A 122 -8.90 2.70 5.68
CA ILE A 122 -7.81 1.87 5.15
C ILE A 122 -6.66 1.85 6.15
N ALA A 123 -5.92 0.75 6.18
CA ALA A 123 -4.75 0.62 7.04
C ALA A 123 -3.54 0.13 6.24
N THR A 124 -2.38 0.64 6.57
CA THR A 124 -1.13 0.25 5.93
C THR A 124 -0.03 0.00 6.96
N GLY A 125 0.97 -0.79 6.59
CA GLY A 125 2.16 -1.04 7.42
C GLY A 125 3.24 0.05 7.33
N HIS A 126 2.86 1.32 7.14
CA HIS A 126 3.84 2.41 7.20
C HIS A 126 4.19 2.75 8.65
N TYR A 127 5.48 2.99 8.88
CA TYR A 127 6.00 3.49 10.15
C TYR A 127 5.75 5.01 10.24
N ALA A 128 4.52 5.34 10.59
CA ALA A 128 4.00 6.68 10.80
C ALA A 128 2.90 6.60 11.86
N ARG A 129 2.42 7.74 12.35
CA ARG A 129 1.26 7.80 13.24
C ARG A 129 0.26 8.83 12.75
N VAL A 130 -1.01 8.60 13.05
CA VAL A 130 -2.07 9.57 12.80
C VAL A 130 -2.90 9.74 14.07
N VAL A 131 -3.24 10.99 14.39
CA VAL A 131 -4.16 11.34 15.46
C VAL A 131 -5.40 11.95 14.82
N HIS A 132 -6.54 11.31 15.04
CA HIS A 132 -7.83 11.81 14.59
C HIS A 132 -8.48 12.64 15.71
N SER A 133 -9.08 13.76 15.35
CA SER A 133 -9.82 14.61 16.25
C SER A 133 -11.24 14.81 15.71
N GLU A 134 -12.26 14.69 16.57
CA GLU A 134 -13.67 14.73 16.14
C GLU A 134 -14.07 16.01 15.40
N ASN A 135 -13.44 17.14 15.72
CA ASN A 135 -13.79 18.44 15.17
C ASN A 135 -12.59 19.19 14.55
N LYS A 136 -11.50 18.51 14.26
CA LYS A 136 -10.27 19.11 13.72
C LYS A 136 -9.66 18.21 12.65
N ASP A 137 -8.71 18.77 11.91
CA ASP A 137 -7.92 18.04 10.98
C ASP A 137 -7.14 16.90 11.66
N SER A 138 -6.98 15.78 10.95
CA SER A 138 -6.11 14.70 11.37
C SER A 138 -4.64 15.13 11.28
N ILE A 139 -3.86 14.77 12.29
CA ILE A 139 -2.45 15.16 12.41
C ILE A 139 -1.59 13.93 12.16
N MET A 140 -0.71 14.02 11.16
CA MET A 140 0.30 12.99 10.94
C MET A 140 1.53 13.26 11.81
N LEU A 141 1.99 12.25 12.52
CA LEU A 141 3.16 12.28 13.39
C LEU A 141 4.20 11.29 12.86
N LYS A 142 5.47 11.59 13.15
CA LYS A 142 6.57 10.66 12.87
C LYS A 142 6.36 9.30 13.53
N GLY A 143 6.96 8.26 12.95
CA GLY A 143 7.06 6.94 13.58
C GLY A 143 7.69 7.03 14.96
N ILE A 144 7.46 6.00 15.79
CA ILE A 144 8.05 5.93 17.13
C ILE A 144 9.56 5.68 17.05
N ASP A 145 9.96 4.80 16.12
CA ASP A 145 11.38 4.54 15.85
C ASP A 145 11.98 5.62 14.94
N ASN A 146 12.91 6.40 15.48
CA ASN A 146 13.58 7.46 14.73
C ASN A 146 14.41 6.95 13.53
N ASN A 147 14.81 5.67 13.52
CA ASN A 147 15.55 5.06 12.42
C ASN A 147 14.66 4.51 11.32
N LYS A 148 13.33 4.44 11.56
CA LYS A 148 12.35 3.81 10.65
C LYS A 148 11.18 4.73 10.32
N ASP A 149 11.32 6.04 10.45
CA ASP A 149 10.26 6.99 10.10
C ASP A 149 9.99 6.99 8.59
N GLN A 150 8.73 6.81 8.20
CA GLN A 150 8.30 6.78 6.80
C GLN A 150 7.32 7.91 6.44
N THR A 151 7.17 8.93 7.31
CA THR A 151 6.25 10.05 7.07
C THR A 151 6.60 10.85 5.82
N TYR A 152 7.87 10.88 5.41
CA TYR A 152 8.30 11.58 4.20
C TYR A 152 7.71 10.98 2.92
N PHE A 153 7.42 9.68 2.89
CA PHE A 153 6.70 9.06 1.78
C PHE A 153 5.22 9.43 1.71
N LEU A 154 4.68 9.98 2.81
CA LEU A 154 3.27 10.33 2.98
C LEU A 154 3.03 11.85 2.89
N CYS A 155 4.06 12.63 2.57
CA CYS A 155 4.03 14.10 2.57
C CYS A 155 3.02 14.74 1.61
N GLN A 156 2.48 13.99 0.65
CA GLN A 156 1.49 14.47 -0.31
C GLN A 156 0.06 14.03 0.01
N LEU A 157 -0.19 13.42 1.17
CA LEU A 157 -1.54 13.08 1.59
C LEU A 157 -2.31 14.32 2.04
N ASN A 158 -3.57 14.41 1.62
CA ASN A 158 -4.48 15.45 2.06
C ASN A 158 -5.31 15.01 3.27
N GLN A 159 -6.09 15.93 3.87
CA GLN A 159 -6.90 15.66 5.04
C GLN A 159 -7.94 14.56 4.83
N GLN A 160 -8.60 14.53 3.67
CA GLN A 160 -9.56 13.48 3.35
C GLN A 160 -8.92 12.09 3.35
N GLN A 161 -7.68 11.98 2.86
CA GLN A 161 -6.93 10.73 2.86
C GLN A 161 -6.49 10.34 4.27
N LEU A 162 -5.97 11.30 5.05
CA LEU A 162 -5.53 11.07 6.42
C LEU A 162 -6.67 10.66 7.35
N GLN A 163 -7.83 11.33 7.26
CA GLN A 163 -9.00 11.05 8.09
C GLN A 163 -9.54 9.62 7.92
N ASN A 164 -9.29 9.01 6.77
CA ASN A 164 -9.72 7.64 6.47
C ASN A 164 -8.56 6.62 6.54
N SER A 165 -7.47 6.94 7.22
CA SER A 165 -6.27 6.11 7.25
C SER A 165 -5.84 5.76 8.67
N LEU A 166 -5.34 4.53 8.86
CA LEU A 166 -4.74 4.05 10.10
C LEU A 166 -3.30 3.57 9.83
N PHE A 167 -2.41 3.85 10.76
CA PHE A 167 -1.03 3.39 10.79
C PHE A 167 -0.78 2.65 12.10
N PRO A 168 -0.99 1.32 12.16
CA PRO A 168 -1.00 0.57 13.42
C PRO A 168 0.38 0.21 13.98
N LEU A 169 1.48 0.47 13.23
CA LEU A 169 2.87 0.14 13.63
C LEU A 169 3.51 1.22 14.49
#